data_b5f1b3f439aeb5cf42f9325813757de7
#
_entry.id   b5f1b3f439aeb5cf42f9325813757de7
#
_cell.length_a   1.000
_cell.length_b   1.000
_cell.length_c   1.000
_cell.angle_alpha   90.00
_cell.angle_beta   90.00
_cell.angle_gamma   90.00
#
_symmetry.space_group_name_H-M   'P 1'
#
loop_
_entity.id
_entity.type
_entity.pdbx_description
1 polymer ?
#
loop_
_entity_poly.entity_id
_entity_poly.type
_entity_poly.pdbx_seq_one_letter_code
_entity_poly.pdbx_strand_id
1 'polypeptide(L)'
;IRRAEERGDIRPGDTLIEATSGNTGIALAMAAAIRGYRMVLVMPEDLSIERAQVMKAFGAELSLTPKSGGMEYARDLAIGMQKQGKGRVLDQFANLDNPRIHYETTGPELWEQTEGRITHFVSAMGTTGTITGVSRFLKEKNPNILVIGAQPQEGSRIPGIRKWPEAYMPAIYDAKAI
;
A
#
# COMPACT_ATOMS: atom_id res chain seq x y z
N ILE A 1 7.44 -6.14 5.61
CA ILE A 1 8.73 -6.28 6.31
C ILE A 1 8.97 -7.75 6.67
N ARG A 2 8.23 -8.36 7.62
CA ARG A 2 8.47 -9.74 8.09
C ARG A 2 8.71 -10.74 6.96
N ARG A 3 7.87 -10.79 5.94
CA ARG A 3 8.04 -11.72 4.81
C ARG A 3 9.27 -11.43 3.94
N ALA A 4 9.65 -10.16 3.82
CA ALA A 4 10.88 -9.80 3.13
C ALA A 4 12.13 -10.26 3.93
N GLU A 5 12.07 -10.22 5.26
CA GLU A 5 13.10 -10.83 6.12
C GLU A 5 13.17 -12.35 5.97
N GLU A 6 12.01 -13.03 6.01
CA GLU A 6 11.92 -14.49 5.85
C GLU A 6 12.49 -14.96 4.51
N ARG A 7 12.37 -14.15 3.46
CA ARG A 7 12.97 -14.42 2.13
C ARG A 7 14.44 -14.01 2.03
N GLY A 8 14.98 -13.30 3.03
CA GLY A 8 16.33 -12.76 2.96
C GLY A 8 16.48 -11.51 2.06
N ASP A 9 15.37 -10.89 1.68
CA ASP A 9 15.36 -9.69 0.83
C ASP A 9 15.90 -8.46 1.57
N ILE A 10 15.70 -8.39 2.88
CA ILE A 10 16.11 -7.32 3.78
C ILE A 10 16.56 -7.88 5.13
N ARG A 11 17.37 -7.11 5.85
CA ARG A 11 17.85 -7.43 7.21
C ARG A 11 17.91 -6.17 8.07
N PRO A 12 17.81 -6.27 9.41
CA PRO A 12 18.00 -5.14 10.30
C PRO A 12 19.26 -4.36 9.99
N GLY A 13 19.18 -3.02 10.00
CA GLY A 13 20.23 -2.10 9.59
C GLY A 13 20.12 -1.62 8.13
N ASP A 14 19.38 -2.32 7.28
CA ASP A 14 19.16 -1.86 5.92
C ASP A 14 18.30 -0.58 5.87
N THR A 15 18.44 0.18 4.79
CA THR A 15 17.58 1.33 4.50
C THR A 15 16.40 0.89 3.64
N LEU A 16 15.20 1.09 4.13
CA LEU A 16 13.96 0.85 3.41
C LEU A 16 13.43 2.17 2.84
N ILE A 17 12.90 2.11 1.63
CA ILE A 17 12.34 3.27 0.93
C ILE A 17 10.90 2.94 0.55
N GLU A 18 9.97 3.88 0.73
CA GLU A 18 8.60 3.71 0.25
C GLU A 18 7.99 5.04 -0.20
N ALA A 19 7.31 5.01 -1.33
CA ALA A 19 6.48 6.12 -1.79
C ALA A 19 5.08 6.00 -1.16
N THR A 20 4.73 6.96 -0.31
CA THR A 20 3.45 6.91 0.40
C THR A 20 3.00 8.30 0.85
N SER A 21 1.71 8.51 0.90
CA SER A 21 1.11 9.75 1.41
C SER A 21 0.20 9.52 2.63
N GLY A 22 0.19 8.33 3.20
CA GLY A 22 -0.81 7.99 4.21
C GLY A 22 -0.36 6.99 5.28
N ASN A 23 -1.34 6.24 5.76
CA ASN A 23 -1.17 5.32 6.90
C ASN A 23 -0.09 4.25 6.69
N THR A 24 0.15 3.83 5.44
CA THR A 24 1.25 2.92 5.12
C THR A 24 2.60 3.48 5.56
N GLY A 25 2.85 4.77 5.34
CA GLY A 25 4.10 5.41 5.79
C GLY A 25 4.23 5.41 7.31
N ILE A 26 3.16 5.70 8.04
CA ILE A 26 3.16 5.66 9.51
C ILE A 26 3.44 4.23 10.00
N ALA A 27 2.75 3.24 9.43
CA ALA A 27 2.94 1.83 9.80
C ALA A 27 4.36 1.32 9.49
N LEU A 28 4.92 1.72 8.35
CA LEU A 28 6.29 1.37 7.97
C LEU A 28 7.32 2.05 8.87
N ALA A 29 7.14 3.33 9.22
CA ALA A 29 8.01 4.05 10.15
C ALA A 29 8.02 3.37 11.51
N MET A 30 6.85 3.04 12.06
CA MET A 30 6.73 2.33 13.34
C MET A 30 7.39 0.94 13.28
N ALA A 31 7.09 0.16 12.24
CA ALA A 31 7.66 -1.17 12.08
C ALA A 31 9.19 -1.13 11.89
N ALA A 32 9.69 -0.14 11.14
CA ALA A 32 11.12 0.06 10.95
C ALA A 32 11.83 0.40 12.27
N ALA A 33 11.26 1.30 13.07
CA ALA A 33 11.79 1.64 14.40
C ALA A 33 11.88 0.41 15.31
N ILE A 34 10.83 -0.42 15.36
CA ILE A 34 10.79 -1.64 16.21
C ILE A 34 11.80 -2.68 15.73
N ARG A 35 12.02 -2.80 14.42
CA ARG A 35 12.83 -3.89 13.82
C ARG A 35 14.24 -3.46 13.44
N GLY A 36 14.65 -2.22 13.73
CA GLY A 36 16.01 -1.73 13.51
C GLY A 36 16.34 -1.40 12.04
N TYR A 37 15.37 -0.93 11.27
CA TYR A 37 15.58 -0.42 9.90
C TYR A 37 15.69 1.10 9.89
N ARG A 38 16.42 1.63 8.91
CA ARG A 38 16.31 3.04 8.51
C ARG A 38 15.15 3.17 7.53
N MET A 39 14.24 4.12 7.77
CA MET A 39 13.07 4.31 6.90
C MET A 39 13.12 5.66 6.21
N VAL A 40 13.08 5.67 4.88
CA VAL A 40 12.95 6.85 4.03
C VAL A 40 11.58 6.83 3.36
N LEU A 41 10.76 7.84 3.62
CA LEU A 41 9.42 7.97 3.06
C LEU A 41 9.40 9.10 2.04
N VAL A 42 9.08 8.76 0.79
CA VAL A 42 8.99 9.71 -0.33
C VAL A 42 7.52 10.11 -0.51
N MET A 43 7.23 11.40 -0.46
CA MET A 43 5.86 11.90 -0.44
C MET A 43 5.72 13.31 -0.98
N PRO A 44 4.57 13.68 -1.59
CA PRO A 44 4.29 15.07 -1.95
C PRO A 44 4.26 15.98 -0.73
N GLU A 45 4.71 17.23 -0.88
CA GLU A 45 4.84 18.22 0.19
C GLU A 45 3.51 18.73 0.77
N ASP A 46 2.38 18.48 0.09
CA ASP A 46 1.04 18.93 0.49
C ASP A 46 0.33 17.98 1.47
N LEU A 47 1.10 17.14 2.15
CA LEU A 47 0.58 16.28 3.21
C LEU A 47 0.26 17.05 4.49
N SER A 48 -0.67 16.49 5.28
CA SER A 48 -0.97 17.06 6.58
C SER A 48 0.27 17.02 7.48
N ILE A 49 0.48 18.10 8.21
CA ILE A 49 1.62 18.27 9.11
C ILE A 49 1.65 17.17 10.19
N GLU A 50 0.49 16.71 10.64
CA GLU A 50 0.34 15.67 11.66
C GLU A 50 0.93 14.34 11.19
N ARG A 51 0.66 13.95 9.93
CA ARG A 51 1.24 12.72 9.35
C ARG A 51 2.75 12.79 9.29
N ALA A 52 3.28 13.93 8.82
CA ALA A 52 4.72 14.15 8.76
C ALA A 52 5.35 14.09 10.17
N GLN A 53 4.71 14.70 11.17
CA GLN A 53 5.19 14.67 12.56
C GLN A 53 5.18 13.25 13.14
N VAL A 54 4.13 12.47 12.93
CA VAL A 54 4.06 11.08 13.41
C VAL A 54 5.14 10.21 12.76
N MET A 55 5.33 10.31 11.45
CA MET A 55 6.38 9.55 10.75
C MET A 55 7.78 9.92 11.29
N LYS A 56 8.06 11.21 11.49
CA LYS A 56 9.33 11.69 12.09
C LYS A 56 9.49 11.23 13.54
N ALA A 57 8.42 11.22 14.33
CA ALA A 57 8.46 10.74 15.72
C ALA A 57 8.88 9.27 15.82
N PHE A 58 8.55 8.44 14.81
CA PHE A 58 9.06 7.08 14.68
C PHE A 58 10.45 6.99 14.04
N GLY A 59 11.12 8.12 13.79
CA GLY A 59 12.49 8.15 13.26
C GLY A 59 12.60 8.02 11.74
N ALA A 60 11.50 8.12 10.98
CA ALA A 60 11.56 8.10 9.53
C ALA A 60 12.12 9.42 8.96
N GLU A 61 12.96 9.30 7.94
CA GLU A 61 13.40 10.40 7.09
C GLU A 61 12.34 10.68 6.03
N LEU A 62 11.98 11.95 5.85
CA LEU A 62 11.00 12.36 4.85
C LEU A 62 11.70 13.02 3.66
N SER A 63 11.51 12.45 2.46
CA SER A 63 11.91 13.02 1.18
C SER A 63 10.68 13.64 0.51
N LEU A 64 10.55 14.96 0.60
CA LEU A 64 9.40 15.67 0.06
C LEU A 64 9.57 15.92 -1.44
N THR A 65 8.49 15.73 -2.20
CA THR A 65 8.44 16.00 -3.63
C THR A 65 7.46 17.13 -3.94
N PRO A 66 7.63 17.85 -5.05
CA PRO A 66 6.70 18.89 -5.45
C PRO A 66 5.27 18.36 -5.55
N LYS A 67 4.30 19.12 -5.03
CA LYS A 67 2.86 18.81 -5.09
C LYS A 67 2.38 18.47 -6.50
N SER A 68 2.90 19.21 -7.50
CA SER A 68 2.54 19.02 -8.91
C SER A 68 2.88 17.65 -9.48
N GLY A 69 3.89 16.96 -8.90
CA GLY A 69 4.30 15.62 -9.33
C GLY A 69 3.44 14.49 -8.79
N GLY A 70 2.64 14.75 -7.77
CA GLY A 70 1.76 13.75 -7.16
C GLY A 70 2.49 12.51 -6.64
N MET A 71 1.74 11.42 -6.48
CA MET A 71 2.30 10.15 -6.06
C MET A 71 3.09 9.44 -7.16
N GLU A 72 2.79 9.72 -8.39
CA GLU A 72 3.48 9.18 -9.55
C GLU A 72 4.96 9.57 -9.50
N TYR A 73 5.24 10.86 -9.34
CA TYR A 73 6.61 11.35 -9.19
C TYR A 73 7.30 10.80 -7.93
N ALA A 74 6.58 10.69 -6.82
CA ALA A 74 7.13 10.11 -5.60
C ALA A 74 7.53 8.62 -5.79
N ARG A 75 6.72 7.84 -6.53
CA ARG A 75 7.06 6.45 -6.90
C ARG A 75 8.30 6.38 -7.77
N ASP A 76 8.37 7.20 -8.81
CA ASP A 76 9.51 7.24 -9.72
C ASP A 76 10.79 7.64 -8.98
N LEU A 77 10.72 8.62 -8.08
CA LEU A 77 11.85 9.03 -7.25
C LEU A 77 12.31 7.90 -6.32
N ALA A 78 11.39 7.20 -5.64
CA ALA A 78 11.73 6.08 -4.77
C ALA A 78 12.46 4.96 -5.55
N ILE A 79 11.95 4.60 -6.75
CA ILE A 79 12.60 3.64 -7.64
C ILE A 79 13.98 4.14 -8.10
N GLY A 80 14.10 5.43 -8.42
CA GLY A 80 15.37 6.07 -8.76
C GLY A 80 16.39 5.99 -7.61
N MET A 81 15.95 6.20 -6.37
CA MET A 81 16.80 6.07 -5.19
C MET A 81 17.30 4.63 -5.00
N GLN A 82 16.46 3.64 -5.22
CA GLN A 82 16.87 2.22 -5.18
C GLN A 82 17.92 1.92 -6.26
N LYS A 83 17.71 2.39 -7.49
CA LYS A 83 18.69 2.22 -8.58
C LYS A 83 20.04 2.85 -8.28
N GLN A 84 20.07 3.89 -7.46
CA GLN A 84 21.29 4.56 -6.98
C GLN A 84 21.89 3.86 -5.72
N GLY A 85 21.35 2.74 -5.29
CA GLY A 85 21.86 2.00 -4.13
C GLY A 85 21.56 2.66 -2.77
N LYS A 86 20.63 3.62 -2.70
CA LYS A 86 20.30 4.34 -1.46
C LYS A 86 19.45 3.53 -0.47
N GLY A 87 18.91 2.41 -0.90
CA GLY A 87 18.09 1.52 -0.07
C GLY A 87 17.19 0.61 -0.90
N ARG A 88 16.34 -0.14 -0.23
CA ARG A 88 15.39 -1.09 -0.83
C ARG A 88 13.98 -0.53 -0.82
N VAL A 89 13.33 -0.48 -1.98
CA VAL A 89 11.91 -0.13 -2.09
C VAL A 89 11.07 -1.35 -1.78
N LEU A 90 10.09 -1.21 -0.88
CA LEU A 90 9.15 -2.28 -0.54
C LEU A 90 8.03 -2.41 -1.56
N ASP A 91 7.69 -1.30 -2.23
CA ASP A 91 6.74 -1.16 -3.34
C ASP A 91 5.34 -1.71 -3.05
N GLN A 92 4.57 -0.99 -2.24
CA GLN A 92 3.20 -1.36 -1.93
C GLN A 92 2.28 -1.56 -3.15
N PHE A 93 2.68 -1.07 -4.32
CA PHE A 93 1.91 -1.13 -5.56
C PHE A 93 2.20 -2.37 -6.42
N ALA A 94 3.32 -3.05 -6.16
CA ALA A 94 3.74 -4.26 -6.88
C ALA A 94 4.02 -5.44 -5.96
N ASN A 95 4.12 -5.23 -4.65
CA ASN A 95 4.46 -6.24 -3.68
C ASN A 95 3.28 -7.20 -3.43
N LEU A 96 3.45 -8.46 -3.79
CA LEU A 96 2.43 -9.50 -3.62
C LEU A 96 2.09 -9.79 -2.15
N ASP A 97 2.93 -9.40 -1.18
CA ASP A 97 2.62 -9.51 0.24
C ASP A 97 1.45 -8.59 0.64
N ASN A 98 1.19 -7.52 -0.12
CA ASN A 98 0.07 -6.62 0.10
C ASN A 98 -1.29 -7.34 -0.10
N PRO A 99 -1.67 -7.85 -1.28
CA PRO A 99 -2.93 -8.58 -1.41
C PRO A 99 -2.94 -9.89 -0.62
N ARG A 100 -1.79 -10.52 -0.45
CA ARG A 100 -1.67 -11.78 0.28
C ARG A 100 -2.10 -11.67 1.74
N ILE A 101 -1.73 -10.62 2.45
CA ILE A 101 -2.15 -10.45 3.84
C ILE A 101 -3.67 -10.30 3.95
N HIS A 102 -4.29 -9.61 3.00
CA HIS A 102 -5.75 -9.47 2.97
C HIS A 102 -6.46 -10.77 2.60
N TYR A 103 -5.86 -11.59 1.76
CA TYR A 103 -6.35 -12.94 1.47
C TYR A 103 -6.27 -13.85 2.72
N GLU A 104 -5.18 -13.76 3.48
CA GLU A 104 -4.94 -14.62 4.64
C GLU A 104 -5.65 -14.17 5.92
N THR A 105 -6.01 -12.89 6.04
CA THR A 105 -6.61 -12.33 7.26
C THR A 105 -7.92 -11.64 7.01
N THR A 106 -7.96 -10.53 6.29
CA THR A 106 -9.15 -9.69 6.10
C THR A 106 -10.30 -10.45 5.42
N GLY A 107 -9.99 -11.25 4.42
CA GLY A 107 -10.98 -12.09 3.73
C GLY A 107 -11.63 -13.10 4.66
N PRO A 108 -10.86 -13.95 5.39
CA PRO A 108 -11.38 -14.85 6.41
C PRO A 108 -12.20 -14.16 7.49
N GLU A 109 -11.72 -13.04 8.02
CA GLU A 109 -12.44 -12.27 9.06
C GLU A 109 -13.81 -11.79 8.57
N LEU A 110 -13.88 -11.22 7.36
CA LEU A 110 -15.14 -10.81 6.75
C LEU A 110 -16.10 -12.00 6.54
N TRP A 111 -15.59 -13.12 6.07
CA TRP A 111 -16.38 -14.32 5.86
C TRP A 111 -16.98 -14.84 7.17
N GLU A 112 -16.16 -14.93 8.22
CA GLU A 112 -16.58 -15.39 9.54
C GLU A 112 -17.61 -14.43 10.17
N GLN A 113 -17.31 -13.12 10.20
CA GLN A 113 -18.18 -12.09 10.79
C GLN A 113 -19.53 -11.97 10.08
N THR A 114 -19.60 -12.30 8.81
CA THR A 114 -20.85 -12.34 8.04
C THR A 114 -21.51 -13.72 8.02
N GLU A 115 -20.96 -14.70 8.76
CA GLU A 115 -21.43 -16.08 8.78
C GLU A 115 -21.57 -16.69 7.38
N GLY A 116 -20.68 -16.31 6.46
CA GLY A 116 -20.73 -16.73 5.06
C GLY A 116 -21.91 -16.20 4.24
N ARG A 117 -22.69 -15.27 4.79
CA ARG A 117 -23.88 -14.70 4.14
C ARG A 117 -23.61 -13.48 3.26
N ILE A 118 -22.36 -13.04 3.17
CA ILE A 118 -21.96 -11.91 2.34
C ILE A 118 -22.29 -12.15 0.86
N THR A 119 -22.95 -11.20 0.24
CA THR A 119 -23.33 -11.23 -1.18
C THR A 119 -22.60 -10.17 -2.02
N HIS A 120 -22.20 -9.09 -1.39
CA HIS A 120 -21.54 -7.96 -2.04
C HIS A 120 -20.35 -7.50 -1.19
N PHE A 121 -19.21 -7.28 -1.82
CA PHE A 121 -18.03 -6.65 -1.21
C PHE A 121 -17.70 -5.37 -1.96
N VAL A 122 -17.86 -4.23 -1.28
CA VAL A 122 -17.55 -2.90 -1.82
C VAL A 122 -16.28 -2.39 -1.18
N SER A 123 -15.28 -2.05 -1.96
CA SER A 123 -13.99 -1.55 -1.46
C SER A 123 -13.51 -0.35 -2.24
N ALA A 124 -13.03 0.65 -1.52
CA ALA A 124 -12.29 1.76 -2.12
C ALA A 124 -10.96 1.30 -2.70
N MET A 125 -10.57 1.86 -3.84
CA MET A 125 -9.36 1.48 -4.57
C MET A 125 -8.22 2.47 -4.29
N GLY A 126 -7.29 2.09 -3.39
CA GLY A 126 -6.00 2.75 -3.21
C GLY A 126 -4.90 1.98 -3.95
N THR A 127 -4.07 1.22 -3.24
CA THR A 127 -3.08 0.29 -3.85
C THR A 127 -3.73 -0.91 -4.54
N THR A 128 -5.01 -1.13 -4.35
CA THR A 128 -5.80 -2.30 -4.76
C THR A 128 -5.52 -3.59 -3.98
N GLY A 129 -4.61 -3.58 -3.01
CA GLY A 129 -4.24 -4.77 -2.24
C GLY A 129 -5.41 -5.40 -1.48
N THR A 130 -6.22 -4.57 -0.79
CA THR A 130 -7.39 -5.05 -0.03
C THR A 130 -8.42 -5.68 -0.95
N ILE A 131 -8.85 -4.96 -1.99
CA ILE A 131 -9.87 -5.48 -2.89
C ILE A 131 -9.40 -6.75 -3.60
N THR A 132 -8.15 -6.80 -4.07
CA THR A 132 -7.58 -7.98 -4.72
C THR A 132 -7.51 -9.19 -3.77
N GLY A 133 -6.96 -9.00 -2.58
CA GLY A 133 -6.78 -10.11 -1.62
C GLY A 133 -8.09 -10.65 -1.10
N VAL A 134 -8.99 -9.75 -0.66
CA VAL A 134 -10.32 -10.14 -0.14
C VAL A 134 -11.16 -10.79 -1.23
N SER A 135 -11.16 -10.23 -2.43
CA SER A 135 -11.96 -10.78 -3.55
C SER A 135 -11.56 -12.19 -3.92
N ARG A 136 -10.26 -12.47 -4.00
CA ARG A 136 -9.75 -13.82 -4.27
C ARG A 136 -10.27 -14.80 -3.22
N PHE A 137 -10.16 -14.48 -1.94
CA PHE A 137 -10.66 -15.32 -0.86
C PHE A 137 -12.17 -15.52 -0.93
N LEU A 138 -12.94 -14.44 -1.09
CA LEU A 138 -14.40 -14.51 -1.13
C LEU A 138 -14.92 -15.28 -2.35
N LYS A 139 -14.30 -15.10 -3.52
CA LYS A 139 -14.65 -15.83 -4.75
C LYS A 139 -14.36 -17.32 -4.67
N GLU A 140 -13.33 -17.74 -3.93
CA GLU A 140 -13.07 -19.16 -3.63
C GLU A 140 -14.14 -19.76 -2.73
N LYS A 141 -14.70 -18.98 -1.79
CA LYS A 141 -15.79 -19.42 -0.92
C LYS A 141 -17.14 -19.46 -1.65
N ASN A 142 -17.43 -18.42 -2.40
CA ASN A 142 -18.66 -18.32 -3.18
C ASN A 142 -18.42 -17.43 -4.43
N PRO A 143 -18.36 -18.03 -5.63
CA PRO A 143 -18.08 -17.27 -6.86
C PRO A 143 -19.19 -16.26 -7.23
N ASN A 144 -20.39 -16.38 -6.63
CA ASN A 144 -21.51 -15.47 -6.91
C ASN A 144 -21.43 -14.16 -6.11
N ILE A 145 -20.48 -14.01 -5.18
CA ILE A 145 -20.29 -12.75 -4.47
C ILE A 145 -19.87 -11.66 -5.48
N LEU A 146 -20.62 -10.56 -5.48
CA LEU A 146 -20.30 -9.41 -6.30
C LEU A 146 -19.22 -8.56 -5.62
N VAL A 147 -18.19 -8.20 -6.38
CA VAL A 147 -17.11 -7.33 -5.92
C VAL A 147 -17.18 -6.02 -6.66
N ILE A 148 -17.17 -4.91 -5.92
CA ILE A 148 -17.36 -3.56 -6.46
C ILE A 148 -16.20 -2.68 -5.99
N GLY A 149 -15.39 -2.21 -6.93
CA GLY A 149 -14.33 -1.23 -6.69
C GLY A 149 -14.86 0.19 -6.75
N ALA A 150 -14.72 0.95 -5.66
CA ALA A 150 -15.10 2.37 -5.62
C ALA A 150 -13.88 3.26 -5.91
N GLN A 151 -14.02 4.16 -6.86
CA GLN A 151 -13.01 5.15 -7.26
C GLN A 151 -13.54 6.57 -7.13
N PRO A 152 -12.67 7.60 -6.92
CA PRO A 152 -13.09 8.98 -6.98
C PRO A 152 -13.63 9.34 -8.36
N GLN A 153 -14.63 10.23 -8.39
CA GLN A 153 -15.04 10.87 -9.63
C GLN A 153 -13.87 11.69 -10.21
N GLU A 154 -13.84 11.85 -11.51
CA GLU A 154 -12.83 12.66 -12.18
C GLU A 154 -12.75 14.07 -11.58
N GLY A 155 -11.53 14.55 -11.31
CA GLY A 155 -11.29 15.84 -10.64
C GLY A 155 -11.43 15.82 -9.12
N SER A 156 -12.01 14.77 -8.51
CA SER A 156 -12.11 14.63 -7.06
C SER A 156 -10.83 14.08 -6.45
N ARG A 157 -10.50 14.57 -5.25
CA ARG A 157 -9.37 14.06 -4.44
C ARG A 157 -9.89 13.53 -3.12
N ILE A 158 -9.75 12.23 -2.92
CA ILE A 158 -10.09 11.56 -1.65
C ILE A 158 -8.79 10.94 -1.11
N PRO A 159 -8.33 11.31 0.09
CA PRO A 159 -7.12 10.74 0.66
C PRO A 159 -7.16 9.21 0.72
N GLY A 160 -6.13 8.55 0.17
CA GLY A 160 -6.02 7.09 0.16
C GLY A 160 -6.81 6.36 -0.92
N ILE A 161 -7.70 7.04 -1.63
CA ILE A 161 -8.49 6.48 -2.74
C ILE A 161 -8.04 7.12 -4.04
N ARG A 162 -7.88 6.33 -5.10
CA ARG A 162 -7.33 6.82 -6.36
C ARG A 162 -8.06 6.25 -7.58
N LYS A 163 -8.15 7.09 -8.61
CA LYS A 163 -8.36 6.66 -9.99
C LYS A 163 -7.00 6.69 -10.66
N TRP A 164 -6.41 5.53 -10.87
CA TRP A 164 -5.07 5.42 -11.44
C TRP A 164 -5.07 5.68 -12.94
N PRO A 165 -4.12 6.47 -13.48
CA PRO A 165 -3.80 6.45 -14.90
C PRO A 165 -3.34 5.03 -15.29
N GLU A 166 -3.64 4.61 -16.51
CA GLU A 166 -3.30 3.25 -16.99
C GLU A 166 -1.82 2.91 -16.81
N ALA A 167 -0.91 3.85 -17.12
CA ALA A 167 0.53 3.68 -16.99
C ALA A 167 1.02 3.48 -15.53
N TYR A 168 0.21 3.86 -14.54
CA TYR A 168 0.54 3.75 -13.12
C TYR A 168 -0.38 2.80 -12.35
N MET A 169 -1.20 2.02 -13.06
CA MET A 169 -2.04 1.01 -12.42
C MET A 169 -1.16 0.09 -11.54
N PRO A 170 -1.54 -0.14 -10.28
CA PRO A 170 -0.79 -1.06 -9.42
C PRO A 170 -0.66 -2.45 -10.05
N ALA A 171 0.57 -2.99 -10.07
CA ALA A 171 0.83 -4.32 -10.65
C ALA A 171 0.12 -5.46 -9.90
N ILE A 172 -0.29 -5.21 -8.65
CA ILE A 172 -1.06 -6.16 -7.84
C ILE A 172 -2.57 -6.13 -8.12
N TYR A 173 -3.04 -5.23 -9.00
CA TYR A 173 -4.45 -5.16 -9.39
C TYR A 173 -4.84 -6.40 -10.19
N ASP A 174 -5.94 -7.01 -9.81
CA ASP A 174 -6.48 -8.21 -10.46
C ASP A 174 -7.92 -7.96 -10.91
N ALA A 175 -8.07 -7.51 -12.15
CA ALA A 175 -9.38 -7.24 -12.75
C ALA A 175 -10.28 -8.48 -12.88
N LYS A 176 -9.72 -9.70 -12.80
CA LYS A 176 -10.52 -10.94 -12.89
C LYS A 176 -11.16 -11.30 -11.56
N ALA A 177 -10.64 -10.78 -10.46
CA ALA A 177 -11.18 -11.01 -9.12
C ALA A 177 -12.22 -9.96 -8.71
N ILE A 178 -12.39 -8.87 -9.49
CA ILE A 178 -13.22 -7.70 -9.16
C ILE A 178 -14.40 -7.60 -10.12
#